data_8bbeadbaa4a95d2640dcae8683179ef4
#
_entry.id   8bbeadbaa4a95d2640dcae8683179ef4
#
_cell.length_a   1.000
_cell.length_b   1.000
_cell.length_c   1.000
_cell.angle_alpha   90.00
_cell.angle_beta   90.00
_cell.angle_gamma   90.00
#
_symmetry.space_group_name_H-M   'P 1'
#
loop_
_entity.id
_entity.type
_entity.pdbx_description
1 polymer ?
#
loop_
_entity_poly.entity_id
_entity_poly.type
_entity_poly.pdbx_seq_one_letter_code
_entity_poly.pdbx_strand_id
1 'polypeptide(L)'
;MIYNIHGMLRRHGGIIALIIFVALIYSSPHFIFQKRLATQEFYYSPFLTNLDERHFTAAKVNAVFRDGVVSGDINLYEHRNAPYIMPPIPHLIMGYLSRALGSVKAGFIAGDIIFPALSFFLLYFLGLELTQKKTFAALFASIC
;
A
#
# COMPACT_ATOMS: atom_id res chain seq x y z
N MET A 1 -12.93 -5.57 -29.79
CA MET A 1 -12.74 -6.81 -29.02
C MET A 1 -13.31 -6.58 -27.62
N ILE A 2 -14.61 -6.82 -27.43
CA ILE A 2 -15.28 -6.61 -26.13
C ILE A 2 -14.97 -7.84 -25.29
N TYR A 3 -14.03 -7.73 -24.38
CA TYR A 3 -13.76 -8.79 -23.39
C TYR A 3 -15.06 -9.08 -22.63
N ASN A 4 -15.46 -10.33 -22.64
CA ASN A 4 -16.66 -10.79 -21.95
C ASN A 4 -16.40 -10.75 -20.41
N ILE A 5 -16.56 -9.55 -19.82
CA ILE A 5 -16.34 -9.26 -18.40
C ILE A 5 -17.17 -10.22 -17.52
N HIS A 6 -18.39 -10.55 -17.93
CA HIS A 6 -19.23 -11.53 -17.22
C HIS A 6 -18.60 -12.94 -17.16
N GLY A 7 -17.96 -13.39 -18.23
CA GLY A 7 -17.27 -14.68 -18.25
C GLY A 7 -16.04 -14.69 -17.33
N MET A 8 -15.31 -13.57 -17.28
CA MET A 8 -14.13 -13.41 -16.42
C MET A 8 -14.52 -13.35 -14.93
N LEU A 9 -15.54 -12.58 -14.58
CA LEU A 9 -16.09 -12.49 -13.22
C LEU A 9 -16.59 -13.85 -12.71
N ARG A 10 -17.33 -14.60 -13.55
CA ARG A 10 -17.81 -15.93 -13.18
C ARG A 10 -16.66 -16.93 -13.01
N ARG A 11 -15.58 -16.77 -13.78
CA ARG A 11 -14.41 -17.67 -13.74
C ARG A 11 -13.47 -17.40 -12.56
N HIS A 12 -13.40 -16.14 -12.09
CA HIS A 12 -12.47 -15.69 -11.05
C HIS A 12 -13.17 -15.04 -9.85
N GLY A 13 -14.50 -15.16 -9.72
CA GLY A 13 -15.28 -14.49 -8.67
C GLY A 13 -14.79 -14.78 -7.25
N GLY A 14 -14.39 -16.02 -6.96
CA GLY A 14 -13.86 -16.38 -5.65
C GLY A 14 -12.56 -15.65 -5.30
N ILE A 15 -11.67 -15.47 -6.28
CA ILE A 15 -10.42 -14.73 -6.07
C ILE A 15 -10.65 -13.23 -5.91
N ILE A 16 -11.58 -12.66 -6.67
CA ILE A 16 -11.96 -11.26 -6.52
C ILE A 16 -12.53 -11.01 -5.11
N ALA A 17 -13.37 -11.93 -4.63
CA ALA A 17 -13.89 -11.86 -3.26
C ALA A 17 -12.78 -11.94 -2.21
N LEU A 18 -11.78 -12.79 -2.39
CA LEU A 18 -10.61 -12.90 -1.50
C LEU A 18 -9.75 -11.63 -1.53
N ILE A 19 -9.51 -11.04 -2.69
CA ILE A 19 -8.76 -9.76 -2.82
C ILE A 19 -9.50 -8.65 -2.07
N ILE A 20 -10.82 -8.54 -2.24
CA ILE A 20 -11.64 -7.58 -1.51
C ILE A 20 -11.58 -7.84 0.00
N PHE A 21 -11.63 -9.10 0.42
CA PHE A 21 -11.54 -9.48 1.82
C PHE A 21 -10.18 -9.09 2.44
N VAL A 22 -9.07 -9.34 1.74
CA VAL A 22 -7.73 -8.90 2.15
C VAL A 22 -7.71 -7.36 2.28
N ALA A 23 -8.19 -6.64 1.29
CA ALA A 23 -8.27 -5.18 1.34
C ALA A 23 -9.08 -4.68 2.55
N LEU A 24 -10.21 -5.33 2.88
CA LEU A 24 -11.03 -5.01 4.05
C LEU A 24 -10.32 -5.29 5.37
N ILE A 25 -9.59 -6.39 5.48
CA ILE A 25 -8.79 -6.69 6.69
C ILE A 25 -7.76 -5.60 6.92
N TYR A 26 -6.98 -5.24 5.90
CA TYR A 26 -5.92 -4.23 6.03
C TYR A 26 -6.47 -2.81 6.21
N SER A 27 -7.66 -2.51 5.70
CA SER A 27 -8.31 -1.21 5.91
C SER A 27 -8.99 -1.08 7.27
N SER A 28 -9.43 -2.18 7.87
CA SER A 28 -10.24 -2.17 9.09
C SER A 28 -9.60 -1.46 10.29
N PRO A 29 -8.28 -1.59 10.56
CA PRO A 29 -7.64 -0.86 11.66
C PRO A 29 -7.74 0.66 11.48
N HIS A 30 -7.58 1.17 10.27
CA HIS A 30 -7.66 2.61 10.00
C HIS A 30 -9.03 3.18 10.38
N PHE A 31 -10.13 2.49 10.02
CA PHE A 31 -11.48 2.93 10.34
C PHE A 31 -11.82 2.77 11.83
N ILE A 32 -11.44 1.63 12.43
CA ILE A 32 -11.72 1.34 13.84
C ILE A 32 -10.97 2.33 14.73
N PHE A 33 -9.68 2.51 14.53
CA PHE A 33 -8.86 3.41 15.36
C PHE A 33 -9.25 4.87 15.13
N GLN A 34 -9.49 5.28 13.90
CA GLN A 34 -9.94 6.65 13.61
C GLN A 34 -11.26 6.96 14.34
N LYS A 35 -12.21 6.03 14.34
CA LYS A 35 -13.50 6.20 15.04
C LYS A 35 -13.33 6.26 16.56
N ARG A 36 -12.48 5.40 17.13
CA ARG A 36 -12.23 5.37 18.58
C ARG A 36 -11.48 6.58 19.07
N LEU A 37 -10.48 7.06 18.33
CA LEU A 37 -9.66 8.19 18.72
C LEU A 37 -10.36 9.53 18.50
N ALA A 38 -11.24 9.64 17.50
CA ALA A 38 -12.05 10.84 17.29
C ALA A 38 -12.95 11.18 18.48
N THR A 39 -13.41 10.18 19.24
CA THR A 39 -14.21 10.39 20.46
C THR A 39 -13.40 10.84 21.67
N GLN A 40 -12.06 10.74 21.61
CA GLN A 40 -11.13 11.09 22.71
C GLN A 40 -10.28 12.31 22.41
N GLU A 41 -10.56 13.03 21.33
CA GLU A 41 -9.77 14.19 20.84
C GLU A 41 -8.31 13.85 20.49
N PHE A 42 -7.95 12.56 20.37
CA PHE A 42 -6.62 12.13 19.97
C PHE A 42 -6.48 12.10 18.44
N TYR A 43 -5.37 12.64 17.96
CA TYR A 43 -5.04 12.56 16.54
C TYR A 43 -4.61 11.15 16.16
N TYR A 44 -5.37 10.50 15.27
CA TYR A 44 -4.98 9.23 14.69
C TYR A 44 -3.86 9.41 13.65
N SER A 45 -2.73 8.77 13.90
CA SER A 45 -1.64 8.68 12.94
C SER A 45 -1.57 7.24 12.39
N PRO A 46 -1.58 7.03 11.08
CA PRO A 46 -1.38 5.70 10.50
C PRO A 46 0.01 5.11 10.77
N PHE A 47 0.93 5.91 11.33
CA PHE A 47 2.31 5.53 11.64
C PHE A 47 2.51 5.10 13.09
N LEU A 48 1.51 4.48 13.73
CA LEU A 48 1.55 4.22 15.18
C LEU A 48 2.59 3.18 15.62
N THR A 49 3.05 2.33 14.72
CA THR A 49 3.75 1.11 15.10
C THR A 49 5.27 1.19 15.04
N ASN A 50 5.85 2.17 14.32
CA ASN A 50 7.31 2.21 14.19
C ASN A 50 7.84 3.65 14.12
N LEU A 51 8.79 3.97 15.02
CA LEU A 51 9.48 5.28 15.03
C LEU A 51 10.24 5.55 13.73
N ASP A 52 10.84 4.51 13.14
CA ASP A 52 11.58 4.60 11.89
C ASP A 52 10.66 4.98 10.72
N GLU A 53 9.44 4.45 10.67
CA GLU A 53 8.47 4.85 9.65
C GLU A 53 8.05 6.31 9.76
N ARG A 54 7.91 6.84 10.98
CA ARG A 54 7.57 8.25 11.19
C ARG A 54 8.69 9.18 10.75
N HIS A 55 9.91 8.90 11.18
CA HIS A 55 11.03 9.82 11.00
C HIS A 55 11.66 9.70 9.62
N PHE A 56 11.78 8.50 9.08
CA PHE A 56 12.47 8.27 7.81
C PHE A 56 11.52 8.15 6.62
N THR A 57 10.59 7.21 6.68
CA THR A 57 9.73 6.90 5.52
C THR A 57 8.73 8.02 5.25
N ALA A 58 8.03 8.49 6.28
CA ALA A 58 7.03 9.54 6.10
C ALA A 58 7.65 10.88 5.68
N ALA A 59 8.84 11.21 6.19
CA ALA A 59 9.55 12.42 5.80
C ALA A 59 10.00 12.37 4.33
N LYS A 60 10.50 11.22 3.85
CA LYS A 60 10.87 11.02 2.44
C LYS A 60 9.66 11.04 1.52
N VAL A 61 8.56 10.39 1.91
CA VAL A 61 7.28 10.44 1.18
C VAL A 61 6.75 11.87 1.13
N ASN A 62 6.86 12.63 2.23
CA ASN A 62 6.45 14.03 2.26
C ASN A 62 7.31 14.92 1.35
N ALA A 63 8.62 14.65 1.23
CA ALA A 63 9.48 15.35 0.29
C ALA A 63 9.00 15.11 -1.15
N VAL A 64 8.72 13.86 -1.53
CA VAL A 64 8.15 13.55 -2.85
C VAL A 64 6.76 14.18 -3.04
N PHE A 65 5.93 14.16 -2.00
CA PHE A 65 4.60 14.79 -2.03
C PHE A 65 4.69 16.30 -2.35
N ARG A 66 5.62 17.01 -1.73
CA ARG A 66 5.79 18.47 -1.91
C ARG A 66 6.55 18.82 -3.17
N ASP A 67 7.71 18.22 -3.35
CA ASP A 67 8.72 18.66 -4.31
C ASP A 67 8.77 17.76 -5.57
N GLY A 68 8.14 16.58 -5.54
CA GLY A 68 8.12 15.62 -6.65
C GLY A 68 9.38 14.79 -6.78
N VAL A 69 10.35 14.99 -5.90
CA VAL A 69 11.66 14.30 -5.91
C VAL A 69 11.99 13.77 -4.54
N VAL A 70 12.85 12.75 -4.49
CA VAL A 70 13.38 12.23 -3.23
C VAL A 70 14.57 13.09 -2.81
N SER A 71 14.53 13.65 -1.61
CA SER A 71 15.69 14.32 -1.01
C SER A 71 16.75 13.29 -0.61
N GLY A 72 18.02 13.69 -0.57
CA GLY A 72 19.12 12.87 -0.11
C GLY A 72 18.95 12.44 1.35
N ASP A 73 19.65 13.06 2.26
CA ASP A 73 19.45 12.83 3.69
C ASP A 73 18.43 13.81 4.27
N ILE A 74 17.38 13.29 4.91
CA ILE A 74 16.34 14.10 5.55
C ILE A 74 16.72 14.56 6.96
N ASN A 75 17.72 13.92 7.57
CA ASN A 75 18.16 14.22 8.93
C ASN A 75 19.30 15.25 8.95
N LEU A 76 20.06 15.32 7.88
CA LEU A 76 21.18 16.26 7.76
C LEU A 76 20.87 17.26 6.65
N TYR A 77 20.57 18.49 7.04
CA TYR A 77 20.22 19.56 6.11
C TYR A 77 21.29 19.81 5.06
N GLU A 78 22.55 19.67 5.44
CA GLU A 78 23.73 19.84 4.56
C GLU A 78 23.76 18.78 3.44
N HIS A 79 23.20 17.60 3.67
CA HIS A 79 23.18 16.47 2.74
C HIS A 79 21.84 16.31 1.98
N ARG A 80 20.91 17.25 2.10
CA ARG A 80 19.62 17.20 1.42
C ARG A 80 19.70 17.06 -0.09
N ASN A 81 20.78 17.59 -0.70
CA ASN A 81 21.06 17.51 -2.15
C ASN A 81 22.03 16.39 -2.51
N ALA A 82 22.46 15.58 -1.54
CA ALA A 82 23.33 14.44 -1.80
C ALA A 82 22.59 13.34 -2.58
N PRO A 83 23.33 12.48 -3.30
CA PRO A 83 22.73 11.34 -3.96
C PRO A 83 21.97 10.45 -2.96
N TYR A 84 20.83 9.92 -3.38
CA TYR A 84 20.03 9.04 -2.56
C TYR A 84 20.73 7.69 -2.36
N ILE A 85 20.95 7.29 -1.11
CA ILE A 85 21.73 6.10 -0.76
C ILE A 85 20.86 4.82 -0.80
N MET A 86 19.54 4.94 -0.59
CA MET A 86 18.61 3.81 -0.57
C MET A 86 17.77 3.76 -1.85
N PRO A 87 17.22 2.59 -2.24
CA PRO A 87 16.33 2.50 -3.38
C PRO A 87 15.13 3.46 -3.23
N PRO A 88 14.96 4.47 -4.10
CA PRO A 88 13.96 5.51 -3.93
C PRO A 88 12.54 5.07 -4.32
N ILE A 89 12.41 3.93 -5.01
CA ILE A 89 11.18 3.47 -5.65
C ILE A 89 9.98 3.41 -4.68
N PRO A 90 10.09 2.79 -3.48
CA PRO A 90 8.95 2.75 -2.55
C PRO A 90 8.47 4.15 -2.14
N HIS A 91 9.40 5.06 -1.85
CA HIS A 91 9.08 6.43 -1.43
C HIS A 91 8.49 7.25 -2.57
N LEU A 92 8.95 7.03 -3.81
CA LEU A 92 8.38 7.65 -5.02
C LEU A 92 6.94 7.19 -5.22
N ILE A 93 6.69 5.89 -5.19
CA ILE A 93 5.34 5.34 -5.37
C ILE A 93 4.40 5.92 -4.31
N MET A 94 4.79 5.87 -3.04
CA MET A 94 4.00 6.41 -1.94
C MET A 94 3.80 7.93 -2.02
N GLY A 95 4.83 8.66 -2.41
CA GLY A 95 4.76 10.11 -2.58
C GLY A 95 3.83 10.53 -3.70
N TYR A 96 3.90 9.88 -4.85
CA TYR A 96 2.99 10.15 -5.97
C TYR A 96 1.56 9.70 -5.67
N LEU A 97 1.37 8.58 -4.97
CA LEU A 97 0.06 8.17 -4.47
C LEU A 97 -0.51 9.22 -3.51
N SER A 98 0.31 9.75 -2.61
CA SER A 98 -0.05 10.83 -1.69
C SER A 98 -0.45 12.10 -2.44
N ARG A 99 0.27 12.47 -3.51
CA ARG A 99 -0.07 13.61 -4.36
C ARG A 99 -1.42 13.42 -5.05
N ALA A 100 -1.67 12.24 -5.59
CA ALA A 100 -2.95 11.92 -6.24
C ALA A 100 -4.13 12.00 -5.26
N LEU A 101 -3.91 11.66 -3.99
CA LEU A 101 -4.93 11.65 -2.93
C LEU A 101 -4.97 12.93 -2.09
N GLY A 102 -4.09 13.90 -2.36
CA GLY A 102 -4.08 15.21 -1.72
C GLY A 102 -3.46 15.25 -0.31
N SER A 103 -3.00 14.13 0.25
CA SER A 103 -2.30 14.12 1.54
C SER A 103 -1.42 12.88 1.73
N VAL A 104 -0.34 13.05 2.51
CA VAL A 104 0.56 11.95 2.89
C VAL A 104 -0.20 10.88 3.70
N LYS A 105 -1.09 11.29 4.61
CA LYS A 105 -1.92 10.37 5.40
C LYS A 105 -2.80 9.50 4.50
N ALA A 106 -3.50 10.11 3.53
CA ALA A 106 -4.34 9.38 2.59
C ALA A 106 -3.52 8.41 1.72
N GLY A 107 -2.31 8.82 1.31
CA GLY A 107 -1.37 7.98 0.58
C GLY A 107 -1.01 6.72 1.34
N PHE A 108 -0.66 6.83 2.63
CA PHE A 108 -0.32 5.67 3.46
C PHE A 108 -1.52 4.74 3.69
N ILE A 109 -2.70 5.29 4.02
CA ILE A 109 -3.92 4.48 4.17
C ILE A 109 -4.25 3.72 2.88
N ALA A 110 -4.15 4.40 1.74
CA ALA A 110 -4.36 3.75 0.44
C ALA A 110 -3.29 2.71 0.13
N GLY A 111 -2.04 2.97 0.48
CA GLY A 111 -0.94 2.02 0.34
C GLY A 111 -1.19 0.74 1.13
N ASP A 112 -1.61 0.85 2.38
CA ASP A 112 -1.92 -0.29 3.25
C ASP A 112 -3.12 -1.13 2.72
N ILE A 113 -3.95 -0.57 1.87
CA ILE A 113 -5.03 -1.29 1.21
C ILE A 113 -4.58 -1.89 -0.13
N ILE A 114 -3.93 -1.07 -0.95
CA ILE A 114 -3.59 -1.43 -2.34
C ILE A 114 -2.47 -2.46 -2.41
N PHE A 115 -1.37 -2.28 -1.63
CA PHE A 115 -0.21 -3.15 -1.76
C PHE A 115 -0.48 -4.59 -1.31
N PRO A 116 -1.14 -4.87 -0.17
CA PRO A 116 -1.50 -6.24 0.19
C PRO A 116 -2.46 -6.88 -0.83
N ALA A 117 -3.46 -6.13 -1.30
CA ALA A 117 -4.39 -6.63 -2.32
C ALA A 117 -3.68 -6.96 -3.64
N LEU A 118 -2.75 -6.07 -4.08
CA LEU A 118 -1.94 -6.29 -5.28
C LEU A 118 -0.97 -7.46 -5.11
N SER A 119 -0.32 -7.58 -3.95
CA SER A 119 0.58 -8.69 -3.63
C SER A 119 -0.17 -10.03 -3.68
N PHE A 120 -1.35 -10.09 -3.06
CA PHE A 120 -2.21 -11.27 -3.10
C PHE A 120 -2.60 -11.62 -4.55
N PHE A 121 -2.97 -10.64 -5.34
CA PHE A 121 -3.31 -10.81 -6.75
C PHE A 121 -2.14 -11.38 -7.55
N LEU A 122 -0.94 -10.80 -7.40
CA LEU A 122 0.26 -11.24 -8.11
C LEU A 122 0.68 -12.66 -7.70
N LEU A 123 0.64 -12.97 -6.40
CA LEU A 123 0.93 -14.31 -5.88
C LEU A 123 -0.07 -15.34 -6.39
N TYR A 124 -1.36 -14.99 -6.48
CA TYR A 124 -2.35 -15.86 -7.08
C TYR A 124 -2.04 -16.18 -8.54
N PHE A 125 -1.69 -15.17 -9.34
CA PHE A 125 -1.35 -15.39 -10.74
C PHE A 125 -0.08 -16.21 -10.90
N LEU A 126 0.94 -15.94 -10.09
CA LEU A 126 2.16 -16.75 -10.07
C LEU A 126 1.85 -18.21 -9.70
N GLY A 127 1.06 -18.44 -8.67
CA GLY A 127 0.62 -19.77 -8.26
C GLY A 127 -0.21 -20.46 -9.33
N LEU A 128 -1.05 -19.72 -10.05
CA LEU A 128 -1.85 -20.25 -11.15
C LEU A 128 -0.97 -20.67 -12.32
N GLU A 129 0.03 -19.87 -12.66
CA GLU A 129 0.99 -20.20 -13.75
C GLU A 129 1.79 -21.46 -13.42
N LEU A 130 2.24 -21.58 -12.17
CA LEU A 130 3.06 -22.70 -11.72
C LEU A 130 2.26 -24.02 -11.59
N THR A 131 1.02 -23.95 -11.11
CA THR A 131 0.25 -25.16 -10.75
C THR A 131 -0.87 -25.48 -11.71
N GLN A 132 -1.30 -24.53 -12.54
CA GLN A 132 -2.46 -24.59 -13.42
C GLN A 132 -3.78 -24.93 -12.67
N LYS A 133 -3.79 -24.87 -11.33
CA LYS A 133 -4.92 -25.19 -10.47
C LYS A 133 -5.30 -24.01 -9.57
N LYS A 134 -6.48 -23.45 -9.76
CA LYS A 134 -6.98 -22.28 -9.04
C LYS A 134 -6.98 -22.44 -7.53
N THR A 135 -7.34 -23.61 -7.02
CA THR A 135 -7.38 -23.89 -5.58
C THR A 135 -5.99 -23.80 -4.96
N PHE A 136 -4.99 -24.41 -5.60
CA PHE A 136 -3.60 -24.31 -5.13
C PHE A 136 -3.05 -22.89 -5.25
N ALA A 137 -3.36 -22.17 -6.32
CA ALA A 137 -2.97 -20.79 -6.48
C ALA A 137 -3.55 -19.89 -5.38
N ALA A 138 -4.83 -20.08 -5.02
CA ALA A 138 -5.47 -19.35 -3.93
C ALA A 138 -4.85 -19.68 -2.57
N LEU A 139 -4.59 -20.96 -2.29
CA LEU A 139 -3.90 -21.37 -1.05
C LEU A 139 -2.48 -20.81 -0.97
N PHE A 140 -1.72 -20.88 -2.06
CA PHE A 140 -0.38 -20.33 -2.14
C PHE A 140 -0.38 -18.82 -1.82
N ALA A 141 -1.26 -18.05 -2.44
CA ALA A 141 -1.39 -16.62 -2.16
C ALA A 141 -1.85 -16.29 -0.73
N SER A 142 -2.54 -17.21 -0.06
CA SER A 142 -3.04 -17.01 1.32
C SER A 142 -1.99 -17.34 2.39
N ILE A 143 -0.95 -18.09 2.03
CA ILE A 143 0.12 -18.52 2.96
C ILE A 143 1.31 -17.56 2.92
N CYS A 144 1.58 -16.96 1.76
CA CYS A 144 2.64 -15.95 1.58
C CYS A 144 2.21 -14.56 2.01
#